data_b59718e930043cfae3851a0e6f878e83
#
_entry.id   b59718e930043cfae3851a0e6f878e83
#
_cell.length_a   1.000
_cell.length_b   1.000
_cell.length_c   1.000
_cell.angle_alpha   90.00
_cell.angle_beta   90.00
_cell.angle_gamma   90.00
#
_symmetry.space_group_name_H-M   'P 1'
#
loop_
_entity.id
_entity.type
_entity.pdbx_description
1 polymer ?
#
loop_
_entity_poly.entity_id
_entity_poly.type
_entity_poly.pdbx_seq_one_letter_code
_entity_poly.pdbx_strand_id
1 'polypeptide(L)'
;GVFDSASMAAFITAEALVDRVLGKSESIRVPNRALLIVTGNNVALAGDLPRRFIICRIDPQTDQPFARQFDIDPLQWVLEHRAEMLAAACTLIRARFTHMSAAAPGRLASFEAWDDLVRQTVCWADRALRPGAFGDPMDLVREAQAADPESDALFSLLDALRDQFGTYEF
;
A
#
# COMPACT_ATOMS: atom_id res chain seq x y z
N GLY A 1 0.61 3.06 -17.59
CA GLY A 1 1.89 2.37 -17.80
C GLY A 1 2.18 1.37 -16.70
N VAL A 2 3.08 0.44 -16.94
CA VAL A 2 3.52 -0.54 -15.93
C VAL A 2 4.68 0.06 -15.13
N PHE A 3 4.62 -0.04 -13.82
CA PHE A 3 5.68 0.37 -12.90
C PHE A 3 6.25 -0.87 -12.23
N ASP A 4 7.49 -1.19 -12.60
CA ASP A 4 8.31 -2.24 -12.01
C ASP A 4 9.68 -1.68 -11.65
N SER A 5 10.16 -2.00 -10.45
CA SER A 5 11.47 -1.56 -9.97
C SER A 5 11.97 -2.43 -8.82
N ALA A 6 12.91 -3.30 -9.11
CA ALA A 6 13.58 -4.11 -8.09
C ALA A 6 14.31 -3.26 -7.04
N SER A 7 14.90 -2.13 -7.45
CA SER A 7 15.56 -1.20 -6.53
C SER A 7 14.57 -0.55 -5.56
N MET A 8 13.39 -0.18 -6.05
CA MET A 8 12.32 0.37 -5.21
C MET A 8 11.78 -0.69 -4.25
N ALA A 9 11.56 -1.90 -4.73
CA ALA A 9 11.12 -3.02 -3.90
C ALA A 9 12.11 -3.31 -2.76
N ALA A 10 13.42 -3.31 -3.05
CA ALA A 10 14.46 -3.45 -2.04
C ALA A 10 14.48 -2.26 -1.06
N PHE A 11 14.36 -1.03 -1.58
CA PHE A 11 14.35 0.18 -0.75
C PHE A 11 13.20 0.18 0.27
N ILE A 12 11.97 -0.16 -0.14
CA ILE A 12 10.78 -0.11 0.72
C ILE A 12 10.91 -1.05 1.92
N THR A 13 11.58 -2.20 1.77
CA THR A 13 11.71 -3.21 2.83
C THR A 13 13.01 -3.11 3.61
N ALA A 14 13.98 -2.31 3.17
CA ALA A 14 15.25 -2.16 3.87
C ALA A 14 15.07 -1.36 5.18
N GLU A 15 15.52 -1.90 6.30
CA GLU A 15 15.59 -1.17 7.58
C GLU A 15 16.57 -0.01 7.54
N ALA A 16 17.62 -0.13 6.74
CA ALA A 16 18.64 0.89 6.55
C ALA A 16 19.22 0.80 5.15
N LEU A 17 19.56 1.95 4.61
CA LEU A 17 20.32 2.09 3.38
C LEU A 17 21.80 2.08 3.71
N VAL A 18 22.55 1.25 2.98
CA VAL A 18 24.01 1.24 3.04
C VAL A 18 24.52 1.58 1.65
N ASP A 19 25.21 2.69 1.55
CA ASP A 19 25.79 3.09 0.28
C ASP A 19 27.16 3.73 0.48
N ARG A 20 27.96 3.76 -0.59
CA ARG A 20 29.29 4.32 -0.57
C ARG A 20 29.22 5.83 -0.76
N VAL A 21 29.95 6.55 0.07
CA VAL A 21 30.08 8.01 -0.08
C VAL A 21 30.91 8.31 -1.33
N LEU A 22 30.33 9.04 -2.29
CA LEU A 22 31.01 9.47 -3.51
C LEU A 22 32.31 10.22 -3.19
N GLY A 23 33.41 9.77 -3.78
CA GLY A 23 34.73 10.37 -3.60
C GLY A 23 35.45 9.96 -2.31
N LYS A 24 34.90 9.04 -1.52
CA LYS A 24 35.54 8.49 -0.31
C LYS A 24 35.51 6.96 -0.33
N SER A 25 36.47 6.35 0.39
CA SER A 25 36.47 4.90 0.63
C SER A 25 35.66 4.53 1.89
N GLU A 26 34.57 5.22 2.12
CA GLU A 26 33.70 5.05 3.29
C GLU A 26 32.30 4.65 2.84
N SER A 27 31.65 3.80 3.63
CA SER A 27 30.21 3.50 3.47
C SER A 27 29.44 4.16 4.61
N ILE A 28 28.28 4.71 4.28
CA ILE A 28 27.35 5.26 5.25
C ILE A 28 26.16 4.33 5.41
N ARG A 29 25.69 4.17 6.64
CA ARG A 29 24.44 3.47 6.95
C ARG A 29 23.42 4.48 7.47
N VAL A 30 22.31 4.63 6.78
CA VAL A 30 21.22 5.55 7.15
C VAL A 30 19.96 4.74 7.41
N PRO A 31 19.32 4.86 8.59
CA PRO A 31 18.04 4.22 8.87
C PRO A 31 16.98 4.65 7.83
N ASN A 32 16.28 3.69 7.25
CA ASN A 32 15.20 3.98 6.32
C ASN A 32 13.91 4.29 7.12
N ARG A 33 13.47 5.53 7.05
CA ARG A 33 12.24 6.02 7.67
C ARG A 33 11.35 6.74 6.64
N ALA A 34 11.55 6.44 5.37
CA ALA A 34 10.84 7.11 4.30
C ALA A 34 9.45 6.48 4.09
N LEU A 35 8.45 7.34 3.95
CA LEU A 35 7.17 6.99 3.35
C LEU A 35 7.23 7.35 1.87
N LEU A 36 6.94 6.38 1.01
CA LEU A 36 6.89 6.60 -0.44
C LEU A 36 5.43 6.77 -0.88
N ILE A 37 5.18 7.84 -1.60
CA ILE A 37 3.90 8.10 -2.26
C ILE A 37 4.19 8.26 -3.74
N VAL A 38 3.55 7.42 -4.56
CA VAL A 38 3.67 7.47 -6.02
C VAL A 38 2.31 7.84 -6.58
N THR A 39 2.27 8.82 -7.47
CA THR A 39 1.06 9.25 -8.16
C THR A 39 1.21 9.02 -9.66
N GLY A 40 0.12 8.64 -10.31
CA GLY A 40 0.13 8.43 -11.75
C GLY A 40 -1.25 8.10 -12.29
N ASN A 41 -1.43 8.24 -13.60
CA ASN A 41 -2.65 7.87 -14.28
C ASN A 41 -2.53 6.45 -14.84
N ASN A 42 -3.48 5.57 -14.47
CA ASN A 42 -3.53 4.19 -14.95
C ASN A 42 -2.20 3.44 -14.79
N VAL A 43 -1.62 3.51 -13.58
CA VAL A 43 -0.41 2.79 -13.22
C VAL A 43 -0.79 1.39 -12.77
N ALA A 44 -0.22 0.38 -13.42
CA ALA A 44 -0.22 -1.00 -12.95
C ALA A 44 1.12 -1.28 -12.28
N LEU A 45 1.11 -1.98 -11.16
CA LEU A 45 2.32 -2.45 -10.49
C LEU A 45 2.67 -3.84 -11.02
N ALA A 46 3.96 -4.12 -11.16
CA ALA A 46 4.46 -5.43 -11.58
C ALA A 46 5.62 -5.91 -10.70
N GLY A 47 5.98 -7.17 -10.85
CA GLY A 47 7.06 -7.80 -10.12
C GLY A 47 6.76 -7.91 -8.63
N ASP A 48 7.65 -7.45 -7.78
CA ASP A 48 7.52 -7.54 -6.32
C ASP A 48 6.84 -6.32 -5.67
N LEU A 49 6.39 -5.35 -6.48
CA LEU A 49 5.75 -4.11 -5.98
C LEU A 49 4.29 -4.29 -5.53
N PRO A 50 3.44 -5.12 -6.15
CA PRO A 50 2.03 -5.23 -5.78
C PRO A 50 1.79 -5.54 -4.29
N ARG A 51 2.63 -6.37 -3.67
CA ARG A 51 2.54 -6.72 -2.25
C ARG A 51 3.11 -5.67 -1.28
N ARG A 52 3.73 -4.59 -1.82
CA ARG A 52 4.43 -3.56 -1.05
C ARG A 52 3.75 -2.20 -1.11
N PHE A 53 2.74 -2.06 -1.94
CA PHE A 53 1.99 -0.83 -2.12
C PHE A 53 0.52 -1.01 -1.75
N ILE A 54 -0.05 0.03 -1.18
CA ILE A 54 -1.49 0.18 -1.05
C ILE A 54 -1.94 1.12 -2.16
N ILE A 55 -2.78 0.62 -3.06
CA ILE A 55 -3.28 1.39 -4.19
C ILE A 55 -4.55 2.12 -3.78
N CYS A 56 -4.50 3.46 -3.77
CA CYS A 56 -5.67 4.30 -3.61
C CYS A 56 -6.16 4.77 -4.98
N ARG A 57 -7.27 4.26 -5.47
CA ARG A 57 -7.89 4.69 -6.73
C ARG A 57 -8.82 5.86 -6.44
N ILE A 58 -8.55 6.99 -7.10
CA ILE A 58 -9.38 8.19 -6.99
C ILE A 58 -10.20 8.29 -8.26
N ASP A 59 -11.52 8.11 -8.14
CA ASP A 59 -12.46 8.34 -9.22
C ASP A 59 -13.09 9.74 -9.03
N PRO A 60 -12.82 10.71 -9.90
CA PRO A 60 -13.40 12.04 -9.81
C PRO A 60 -14.89 12.08 -10.14
N GLN A 61 -15.46 11.00 -10.70
CA GLN A 61 -16.86 10.88 -11.13
C GLN A 61 -17.31 12.02 -12.08
N THR A 62 -16.38 12.51 -12.88
CA THR A 62 -16.60 13.58 -13.87
C THR A 62 -15.62 13.44 -15.03
N ASP A 63 -16.10 13.78 -16.23
CA ASP A 63 -15.27 13.80 -17.44
C ASP A 63 -14.30 14.99 -17.47
N GLN A 64 -14.51 15.99 -16.60
CA GLN A 64 -13.70 17.19 -16.52
C GLN A 64 -13.17 17.44 -15.11
N PRO A 65 -12.27 16.59 -14.58
CA PRO A 65 -11.75 16.71 -13.21
C PRO A 65 -11.05 18.05 -12.95
N PHE A 66 -10.44 18.64 -13.97
CA PHE A 66 -9.73 19.91 -13.91
C PHE A 66 -10.66 21.12 -13.73
N ALA A 67 -11.94 20.98 -14.06
CA ALA A 67 -12.94 22.05 -13.89
C ALA A 67 -13.61 22.01 -12.50
N ARG A 68 -13.25 21.05 -11.66
CA ARG A 68 -13.81 20.90 -10.32
C ARG A 68 -13.41 22.08 -9.43
N GLN A 69 -14.40 22.70 -8.82
CA GLN A 69 -14.19 23.73 -7.80
C GLN A 69 -14.17 23.06 -6.41
N PHE A 70 -13.29 23.55 -5.55
CA PHE A 70 -13.18 23.10 -4.17
C PHE A 70 -13.49 24.27 -3.24
N ASP A 71 -14.30 24.02 -2.23
CA ASP A 71 -14.68 25.02 -1.23
C ASP A 71 -13.55 25.35 -0.25
N ILE A 72 -12.53 24.49 -0.18
CA ILE A 72 -11.38 24.65 0.68
C ILE A 72 -10.08 24.41 -0.09
N ASP A 73 -9.01 25.08 0.30
CA ASP A 73 -7.64 24.71 -0.07
C ASP A 73 -7.19 23.55 0.84
N PRO A 74 -7.01 22.31 0.32
CA PRO A 74 -6.66 21.16 1.14
C PRO A 74 -5.31 21.32 1.84
N LEU A 75 -4.34 21.99 1.20
CA LEU A 75 -3.02 22.17 1.79
C LEU A 75 -3.08 23.11 2.99
N GLN A 76 -3.70 24.26 2.81
CA GLN A 76 -3.87 25.25 3.88
C GLN A 76 -4.66 24.64 5.05
N TRP A 77 -5.76 23.95 4.75
CA TRP A 77 -6.58 23.29 5.76
C TRP A 77 -5.80 22.27 6.57
N VAL A 78 -5.01 21.41 5.91
CA VAL A 78 -4.16 20.40 6.59
C VAL A 78 -3.11 21.07 7.48
N LEU A 79 -2.49 22.17 7.04
CA LEU A 79 -1.51 22.88 7.85
C LEU A 79 -2.14 23.48 9.12
N GLU A 80 -3.33 24.04 9.02
CA GLU A 80 -4.05 24.61 10.14
C GLU A 80 -4.54 23.53 11.16
N HIS A 81 -4.99 22.37 10.65
CA HIS A 81 -5.57 21.30 11.48
C HIS A 81 -4.61 20.13 11.78
N ARG A 82 -3.33 20.28 11.43
CA ARG A 82 -2.34 19.20 11.56
C ARG A 82 -2.26 18.60 12.96
N ALA A 83 -2.28 19.44 14.00
CA ALA A 83 -2.20 18.98 15.39
C ALA A 83 -3.40 18.12 15.78
N GLU A 84 -4.60 18.53 15.35
CA GLU A 84 -5.84 17.80 15.59
C GLU A 84 -5.86 16.46 14.87
N MET A 85 -5.44 16.44 13.61
CA MET A 85 -5.35 15.20 12.81
C MET A 85 -4.39 14.19 13.42
N LEU A 86 -3.21 14.65 13.87
CA LEU A 86 -2.23 13.80 14.54
C LEU A 86 -2.76 13.29 15.88
N ALA A 87 -3.40 14.15 16.67
CA ALA A 87 -4.02 13.76 17.94
C ALA A 87 -5.12 12.72 17.71
N ALA A 88 -5.97 12.88 16.69
CA ALA A 88 -6.99 11.92 16.33
C ALA A 88 -6.40 10.57 15.93
N ALA A 89 -5.37 10.54 15.08
CA ALA A 89 -4.71 9.31 14.69
C ALA A 89 -4.08 8.57 15.88
N CYS A 90 -3.37 9.29 16.75
CA CYS A 90 -2.81 8.72 17.98
C CYS A 90 -3.89 8.20 18.93
N THR A 91 -5.03 8.89 19.00
CA THR A 91 -6.17 8.47 19.83
C THR A 91 -6.77 7.16 19.34
N LEU A 92 -6.95 6.99 18.01
CA LEU A 92 -7.43 5.75 17.42
C LEU A 92 -6.48 4.58 17.70
N ILE A 93 -5.17 4.79 17.50
CA ILE A 93 -4.16 3.78 17.80
C ILE A 93 -4.22 3.38 19.29
N ARG A 94 -4.21 4.36 20.18
CA ARG A 94 -4.29 4.11 21.62
C ARG A 94 -5.56 3.38 22.02
N ALA A 95 -6.72 3.80 21.49
CA ALA A 95 -8.00 3.18 21.77
C ALA A 95 -8.01 1.70 21.37
N ARG A 96 -7.48 1.37 20.18
CA ARG A 96 -7.37 -0.03 19.73
C ARG A 96 -6.56 -0.88 20.72
N PHE A 97 -5.43 -0.39 21.23
CA PHE A 97 -4.61 -1.12 22.20
C PHE A 97 -5.27 -1.25 23.58
N THR A 98 -6.11 -0.30 23.98
CA THR A 98 -6.82 -0.36 25.26
C THR A 98 -8.06 -1.26 25.23
N HIS A 99 -8.71 -1.40 24.08
CA HIS A 99 -9.96 -2.17 23.94
C HIS A 99 -9.78 -3.66 23.61
N MET A 100 -8.57 -4.18 23.60
CA MET A 100 -8.22 -5.61 23.45
C MET A 100 -9.17 -6.41 22.53
N SER A 101 -9.47 -5.88 21.36
CA SER A 101 -10.34 -6.57 20.41
C SER A 101 -9.56 -7.63 19.61
N ALA A 102 -10.30 -8.65 19.13
CA ALA A 102 -9.72 -9.66 18.26
C ALA A 102 -9.03 -9.03 17.04
N ALA A 103 -7.85 -9.51 16.71
CA ALA A 103 -7.13 -9.08 15.52
C ALA A 103 -7.88 -9.49 14.23
N ALA A 104 -7.73 -8.70 13.19
CA ALA A 104 -8.16 -9.10 11.86
C ALA A 104 -7.31 -10.29 11.38
N PRO A 105 -7.91 -11.25 10.67
CA PRO A 105 -7.19 -12.46 10.23
C PRO A 105 -6.14 -12.15 9.16
N GLY A 106 -5.16 -13.05 9.07
CA GLY A 106 -4.02 -12.90 8.15
C GLY A 106 -3.00 -11.87 8.63
N ARG A 107 -1.82 -11.89 8.03
CA ARG A 107 -0.71 -11.01 8.36
C ARG A 107 0.04 -10.63 7.09
N LEU A 108 0.47 -9.39 6.99
CA LEU A 108 1.28 -8.93 5.88
C LEU A 108 2.77 -9.19 6.18
N ALA A 109 3.30 -10.26 5.58
CA ALA A 109 4.71 -10.64 5.74
C ALA A 109 5.65 -9.51 5.27
N SER A 110 6.75 -9.34 5.97
CA SER A 110 7.74 -8.26 5.80
C SER A 110 7.27 -6.86 6.21
N PHE A 111 6.03 -6.71 6.68
CA PHE A 111 5.45 -5.44 7.13
C PHE A 111 4.68 -5.60 8.45
N GLU A 112 5.16 -6.50 9.32
CA GLU A 112 4.46 -6.89 10.55
C GLU A 112 4.21 -5.69 11.47
N ALA A 113 5.17 -4.77 11.60
CA ALA A 113 5.01 -3.58 12.43
C ALA A 113 3.92 -2.64 11.90
N TRP A 114 3.83 -2.50 10.57
CA TRP A 114 2.76 -1.73 9.93
C TRP A 114 1.41 -2.42 10.09
N ASP A 115 1.37 -3.74 9.89
CA ASP A 115 0.15 -4.54 10.11
C ASP A 115 -0.37 -4.35 11.53
N ASP A 116 0.48 -4.58 12.54
CA ASP A 116 0.10 -4.47 13.95
C ASP A 116 -0.36 -3.07 14.35
N LEU A 117 0.30 -2.02 13.86
CA LEU A 117 0.00 -0.65 14.25
C LEU A 117 -1.09 -0.01 13.41
N VAL A 118 -1.01 -0.11 12.08
CA VAL A 118 -1.87 0.65 11.17
C VAL A 118 -3.07 -0.19 10.75
N ARG A 119 -2.85 -1.34 10.05
CA ARG A 119 -3.94 -2.16 9.54
C ARG A 119 -4.89 -2.60 10.63
N GLN A 120 -4.36 -3.14 11.74
CA GLN A 120 -5.20 -3.61 12.85
C GLN A 120 -5.98 -2.46 13.49
N THR A 121 -5.45 -1.24 13.50
CA THR A 121 -6.19 -0.06 13.97
C THR A 121 -7.32 0.31 13.02
N VAL A 122 -7.11 0.27 11.71
CA VAL A 122 -8.15 0.53 10.70
C VAL A 122 -9.26 -0.51 10.82
N CYS A 123 -8.91 -1.80 10.84
CA CYS A 123 -9.88 -2.89 10.97
C CYS A 123 -10.66 -2.82 12.29
N TRP A 124 -10.00 -2.40 13.37
CA TRP A 124 -10.69 -2.16 14.65
C TRP A 124 -11.65 -0.97 14.55
N ALA A 125 -11.22 0.14 13.99
CA ALA A 125 -12.05 1.34 13.82
C ALA A 125 -13.27 1.06 12.93
N ASP A 126 -13.07 0.28 11.85
CA ASP A 126 -14.17 -0.18 11.00
C ASP A 126 -15.22 -0.93 11.80
N ARG A 127 -14.81 -1.94 12.58
CA ARG A 127 -15.76 -2.77 13.33
C ARG A 127 -16.41 -2.06 14.52
N ALA A 128 -15.63 -1.25 15.23
CA ALA A 128 -16.06 -0.68 16.52
C ALA A 128 -16.73 0.68 16.41
N LEU A 129 -16.35 1.50 15.44
CA LEU A 129 -16.79 2.89 15.33
C LEU A 129 -17.73 3.12 14.14
N ARG A 130 -17.42 2.57 12.98
CA ARG A 130 -18.19 2.76 11.74
C ARG A 130 -18.15 1.50 10.87
N PRO A 131 -18.97 0.49 11.18
CA PRO A 131 -18.95 -0.78 10.47
C PRO A 131 -19.12 -0.63 8.95
N GLY A 132 -18.18 -1.20 8.17
CA GLY A 132 -18.19 -1.17 6.72
C GLY A 132 -17.73 0.14 6.08
N ALA A 133 -17.19 1.11 6.87
CA ALA A 133 -16.79 2.41 6.33
C ALA A 133 -15.36 2.43 5.77
N PHE A 134 -14.47 1.58 6.29
CA PHE A 134 -13.04 1.61 5.96
C PHE A 134 -12.54 0.34 5.27
N GLY A 135 -13.12 -0.83 5.61
CA GLY A 135 -12.67 -2.13 5.12
C GLY A 135 -11.31 -2.56 5.69
N ASP A 136 -10.77 -3.64 5.13
CA ASP A 136 -9.44 -4.13 5.48
C ASP A 136 -8.40 -3.68 4.44
N PRO A 137 -7.35 -2.92 4.82
CA PRO A 137 -6.29 -2.53 3.89
C PRO A 137 -5.61 -3.71 3.17
N MET A 138 -5.69 -4.93 3.73
CA MET A 138 -5.18 -6.13 3.07
C MET A 138 -5.92 -6.47 1.77
N ASP A 139 -7.18 -6.07 1.65
CA ASP A 139 -7.95 -6.33 0.43
C ASP A 139 -7.39 -5.52 -0.74
N LEU A 140 -6.93 -4.29 -0.50
CA LEU A 140 -6.25 -3.47 -1.52
C LEU A 140 -4.92 -4.10 -1.98
N VAL A 141 -4.19 -4.75 -1.06
CA VAL A 141 -2.96 -5.49 -1.41
C VAL A 141 -3.31 -6.72 -2.27
N ARG A 142 -4.36 -7.46 -1.92
CA ARG A 142 -4.83 -8.62 -2.69
C ARG A 142 -5.31 -8.22 -4.09
N GLU A 143 -6.05 -7.13 -4.19
CA GLU A 143 -6.48 -6.57 -5.48
C GLU A 143 -5.29 -6.16 -6.35
N ALA A 144 -4.27 -5.53 -5.75
CA ALA A 144 -3.05 -5.16 -6.46
C ALA A 144 -2.29 -6.38 -6.99
N GLN A 145 -2.21 -7.45 -6.20
CA GLN A 145 -1.58 -8.71 -6.60
C GLN A 145 -2.38 -9.44 -7.70
N ALA A 146 -3.73 -9.41 -7.61
CA ALA A 146 -4.59 -10.02 -8.60
C ALA A 146 -4.57 -9.28 -9.95
N ALA A 147 -4.21 -8.01 -9.96
CA ALA A 147 -4.09 -7.19 -11.17
C ALA A 147 -2.66 -7.12 -11.73
N ASP A 148 -1.77 -8.02 -11.30
CA ASP A 148 -0.39 -8.07 -11.79
C ASP A 148 -0.34 -8.57 -13.25
N PRO A 149 0.15 -7.76 -14.19
CA PRO A 149 0.18 -8.13 -15.62
C PRO A 149 1.06 -9.36 -15.93
N GLU A 150 2.08 -9.63 -15.13
CA GLU A 150 2.94 -10.80 -15.30
C GLU A 150 2.21 -12.08 -14.94
N SER A 151 1.44 -12.06 -13.84
CA SER A 151 0.57 -13.16 -13.44
C SER A 151 -0.51 -13.43 -14.49
N ASP A 152 -1.15 -12.40 -15.02
CA ASP A 152 -2.16 -12.52 -16.08
C ASP A 152 -1.59 -13.15 -17.36
N ALA A 153 -0.39 -12.73 -17.77
CA ALA A 153 0.29 -13.29 -18.93
C ALA A 153 0.65 -14.77 -18.71
N LEU A 154 1.14 -15.12 -17.51
CA LEU A 154 1.47 -16.50 -17.16
C LEU A 154 0.22 -17.39 -17.14
N PHE A 155 -0.87 -16.94 -16.51
CA PHE A 155 -2.13 -17.68 -16.49
C PHE A 155 -2.68 -17.89 -17.90
N SER A 156 -2.64 -16.86 -18.75
CA SER A 156 -3.07 -16.98 -20.15
C SER A 156 -2.24 -18.00 -20.92
N LEU A 157 -0.92 -18.04 -20.70
CA LEU A 157 -0.03 -19.03 -21.29
C LEU A 157 -0.35 -20.45 -20.80
N LEU A 158 -0.52 -20.62 -19.46
CA LEU A 158 -0.85 -21.92 -18.88
C LEU A 158 -2.20 -22.44 -19.36
N ASP A 159 -3.21 -21.58 -19.48
CA ASP A 159 -4.51 -21.94 -20.04
C ASP A 159 -4.39 -22.37 -21.51
N ALA A 160 -3.63 -21.63 -22.33
CA ALA A 160 -3.39 -22.00 -23.73
C ALA A 160 -2.65 -23.34 -23.84
N LEU A 161 -1.66 -23.60 -22.98
CA LEU A 161 -0.96 -24.90 -22.93
C LEU A 161 -1.89 -26.03 -22.49
N ARG A 162 -2.75 -25.79 -21.50
CA ARG A 162 -3.74 -26.77 -21.05
C ARG A 162 -4.73 -27.11 -22.17
N ASP A 163 -5.20 -26.11 -22.88
CA ASP A 163 -6.16 -26.31 -23.99
C ASP A 163 -5.54 -27.05 -25.16
N GLN A 164 -4.22 -26.85 -25.42
CA GLN A 164 -3.51 -27.51 -26.51
C GLN A 164 -3.05 -28.93 -26.16
N PHE A 165 -2.61 -29.18 -24.92
CA PHE A 165 -1.97 -30.43 -24.52
C PHE A 165 -2.80 -31.28 -23.55
N GLY A 166 -3.92 -30.76 -23.05
CA GLY A 166 -4.75 -31.40 -22.03
C GLY A 166 -4.10 -31.43 -20.65
N THR A 167 -4.83 -31.93 -19.66
CA THR A 167 -4.29 -32.18 -18.31
C THR A 167 -3.60 -33.54 -18.33
N TYR A 168 -2.28 -33.56 -18.40
CA TYR A 168 -1.50 -34.74 -18.05
C TYR A 168 -1.38 -34.78 -16.53
N GLU A 169 -1.99 -35.79 -15.90
CA GLU A 169 -1.69 -36.14 -14.52
C GLU A 169 -0.25 -36.72 -14.51
N PHE A 170 0.64 -36.10 -13.76
CA PHE A 170 1.98 -36.64 -13.47
C PHE A 170 1.94 -37.46 -12.19
#